data_e95409f9c17d468639f54219193d29d6
#
_entry.id   e95409f9c17d468639f54219193d29d6
#
_cell.length_a   1.000
_cell.length_b   1.000
_cell.length_c   1.000
_cell.angle_alpha   90.00
_cell.angle_beta   90.00
_cell.angle_gamma   90.00
#
_symmetry.space_group_name_H-M   'P 1'
#
loop_
_entity.id
_entity.type
_entity.pdbx_description
1 polymer ?
#
loop_
_entity_poly.entity_id
_entity_poly.type
_entity_poly.pdbx_seq_one_letter_code
_entity_poly.pdbx_strand_id
1 'polypeptide(L)'
;MSPRKIGVTELVLRDAHQSLLATRMAMEDMVDACADIDAAGFWSVECWGGATFDSCIRFLNEDPWERLRTFRKLLPNSRLQMLLRGQNLLGYRHYNDEVVDKFVEKSAENGMDVFRVFDALNDPRNLEHAMAAVKKTGKHAQGTICYTTSPIHTPESFVKQADRLIDMGADSIAFKDMAALLKPQPAYDIIKGIKENHPDVQINLHCHSTTGVTLVTLQTVSYTHLTLPTN
;
A
#
# COMPACT_ATOMS: atom_id res chain seq x y z
N MET A 1 24.57 19.14 0.93
CA MET A 1 23.38 18.37 0.46
C MET A 1 22.37 18.40 1.61
N SER A 2 21.15 18.87 1.35
CA SER A 2 20.09 18.77 2.36
C SER A 2 19.82 17.30 2.69
N PRO A 3 19.57 16.94 3.96
CA PRO A 3 19.26 15.58 4.33
C PRO A 3 18.01 15.12 3.55
N ARG A 4 18.11 13.96 2.90
CA ARG A 4 16.98 13.36 2.17
C ARG A 4 15.90 12.94 3.19
N LYS A 5 14.69 13.45 3.03
CA LYS A 5 13.57 13.09 3.90
C LYS A 5 12.97 11.76 3.41
N ILE A 6 12.94 10.75 4.29
CA ILE A 6 12.28 9.46 4.01
C ILE A 6 10.85 9.55 4.54
N GLY A 7 9.87 9.17 3.71
CA GLY A 7 8.48 9.04 4.13
C GLY A 7 8.22 7.70 4.81
N VAL A 8 7.42 7.74 5.86
CA VAL A 8 6.97 6.55 6.59
C VAL A 8 5.47 6.41 6.40
N THR A 9 5.00 5.22 6.07
CA THR A 9 3.58 4.86 6.10
C THR A 9 3.28 4.17 7.41
N GLU A 10 2.34 4.69 8.18
CA GLU A 10 1.85 4.05 9.40
C GLU A 10 0.82 2.98 9.06
N LEU A 11 0.91 1.81 9.71
CA LEU A 11 0.09 0.64 9.41
C LEU A 11 -0.78 0.15 10.58
N VAL A 12 -0.68 0.79 11.75
CA VAL A 12 -1.34 0.32 12.98
C VAL A 12 -2.86 0.24 12.84
N LEU A 13 -3.46 1.17 12.08
CA LEU A 13 -4.90 1.25 11.91
C LEU A 13 -5.47 0.22 10.89
N ARG A 14 -4.63 -0.57 10.22
CA ARG A 14 -5.10 -1.60 9.28
C ARG A 14 -4.28 -2.88 9.34
N ASP A 15 -3.02 -2.90 8.87
CA ASP A 15 -2.25 -4.14 8.68
C ASP A 15 -1.87 -4.81 10.01
N ALA A 16 -1.53 -4.03 11.01
CA ALA A 16 -1.16 -4.55 12.33
C ALA A 16 -2.34 -5.31 12.97
N HIS A 17 -3.52 -4.71 13.07
CA HIS A 17 -4.67 -5.39 13.67
C HIS A 17 -5.26 -6.47 12.76
N GLN A 18 -5.08 -6.37 11.45
CA GLN A 18 -5.41 -7.48 10.54
C GLN A 18 -4.56 -8.71 10.87
N SER A 19 -3.29 -8.53 11.15
CA SER A 19 -2.36 -9.62 11.46
C SER A 19 -2.54 -10.17 12.87
N LEU A 20 -2.80 -9.31 13.86
CA LEU A 20 -2.83 -9.69 15.28
C LEU A 20 -4.23 -10.01 15.80
N LEU A 21 -5.27 -9.39 15.26
CA LEU A 21 -6.65 -9.46 15.74
C LEU A 21 -7.64 -9.91 14.65
N ALA A 22 -7.16 -10.54 13.58
CA ALA A 22 -7.98 -10.98 12.46
C ALA A 22 -8.90 -9.85 11.90
N THR A 23 -8.40 -8.63 11.85
CA THR A 23 -9.12 -7.42 11.39
C THR A 23 -10.31 -7.03 12.30
N ARG A 24 -10.34 -7.47 13.56
CA ARG A 24 -11.49 -7.30 14.47
C ARG A 24 -11.30 -6.22 15.53
N MET A 25 -10.40 -5.27 15.32
CA MET A 25 -10.33 -4.08 16.17
C MET A 25 -11.49 -3.15 15.83
N ALA A 26 -12.30 -2.80 16.82
CA ALA A 26 -13.43 -1.90 16.65
C ALA A 26 -12.97 -0.45 16.41
N MET A 27 -13.83 0.37 15.79
CA MET A 27 -13.47 1.78 15.53
C MET A 27 -13.19 2.53 16.83
N GLU A 28 -13.96 2.27 17.88
CA GLU A 28 -13.82 2.91 19.20
C GLU A 28 -12.44 2.68 19.83
N ASP A 29 -11.82 1.51 19.60
CA ASP A 29 -10.48 1.18 20.12
C ASP A 29 -9.35 1.96 19.43
N MET A 30 -9.62 2.60 18.29
CA MET A 30 -8.61 3.31 17.49
C MET A 30 -8.71 4.83 17.62
N VAL A 31 -9.83 5.38 18.09
CA VAL A 31 -10.11 6.81 18.10
C VAL A 31 -9.06 7.61 18.86
N ASP A 32 -8.69 7.17 20.04
CA ASP A 32 -7.80 7.91 20.94
C ASP A 32 -6.39 8.06 20.37
N ALA A 33 -5.93 7.10 19.55
CA ALA A 33 -4.61 7.15 18.92
C ALA A 33 -4.56 8.08 17.68
N CYS A 34 -5.69 8.42 17.09
CA CYS A 34 -5.73 9.11 15.81
C CYS A 34 -5.09 10.50 15.87
N ALA A 35 -5.29 11.25 16.94
CA ALA A 35 -4.72 12.60 17.07
C ALA A 35 -3.18 12.58 17.07
N ASP A 36 -2.58 11.65 17.78
CA ASP A 36 -1.13 11.49 17.84
C ASP A 36 -0.56 11.00 16.50
N ILE A 37 -1.28 10.08 15.84
CA ILE A 37 -0.92 9.57 14.50
C ILE A 37 -0.95 10.72 13.48
N ASP A 38 -1.97 11.56 13.50
CA ASP A 38 -2.09 12.69 12.58
C ASP A 38 -0.98 13.74 12.83
N ALA A 39 -0.67 13.99 14.09
CA ALA A 39 0.40 14.92 14.49
C ALA A 39 1.82 14.42 14.18
N ALA A 40 2.03 13.09 14.07
CA ALA A 40 3.33 12.49 13.80
C ALA A 40 3.86 12.81 12.38
N GLY A 41 3.01 13.23 11.46
CA GLY A 41 3.41 13.67 10.12
C GLY A 41 3.91 12.55 9.22
N PHE A 42 3.27 11.38 9.29
CA PHE A 42 3.52 10.27 8.37
C PHE A 42 3.21 10.65 6.92
N TRP A 43 3.89 10.03 5.97
CA TRP A 43 3.61 10.22 4.54
C TRP A 43 2.19 9.76 4.18
N SER A 44 1.75 8.63 4.74
CA SER A 44 0.38 8.15 4.68
C SER A 44 0.06 7.31 5.91
N VAL A 45 -1.22 7.13 6.19
CA VAL A 45 -1.74 6.24 7.23
C VAL A 45 -2.63 5.19 6.57
N GLU A 46 -2.21 3.94 6.61
CA GLU A 46 -3.01 2.84 6.07
C GLU A 46 -4.06 2.42 7.09
N CYS A 47 -5.31 2.73 6.81
CA CYS A 47 -6.42 2.60 7.77
C CYS A 47 -7.59 1.76 7.24
N TRP A 48 -7.55 1.34 5.97
CA TRP A 48 -8.69 0.69 5.35
C TRP A 48 -8.30 -0.31 4.27
N GLY A 49 -9.24 -1.15 3.84
CA GLY A 49 -9.02 -2.15 2.80
C GLY A 49 -10.18 -3.12 2.68
N GLY A 50 -10.09 -4.05 1.73
CA GLY A 50 -11.13 -5.04 1.49
C GLY A 50 -11.45 -5.92 2.70
N ALA A 51 -10.43 -6.43 3.39
CA ALA A 51 -10.62 -7.23 4.59
C ALA A 51 -11.23 -6.42 5.74
N THR A 52 -10.90 -5.14 5.87
CA THR A 52 -11.50 -4.24 6.85
C THR A 52 -12.97 -4.04 6.55
N PHE A 53 -13.32 -3.78 5.30
CA PHE A 53 -14.70 -3.62 4.85
C PHE A 53 -15.56 -4.85 5.19
N ASP A 54 -15.06 -6.03 4.84
CA ASP A 54 -15.74 -7.30 5.11
C ASP A 54 -15.89 -7.56 6.61
N SER A 55 -14.84 -7.29 7.39
CA SER A 55 -14.84 -7.49 8.85
C SER A 55 -15.82 -6.57 9.58
N CYS A 56 -15.93 -5.32 9.16
CA CYS A 56 -16.92 -4.37 9.71
C CYS A 56 -18.32 -4.95 9.63
N ILE A 57 -18.71 -5.49 8.47
CA ILE A 57 -20.04 -6.03 8.24
C ILE A 57 -20.25 -7.35 8.97
N ARG A 58 -19.28 -8.28 8.87
CA ARG A 58 -19.46 -9.67 9.35
C ARG A 58 -19.29 -9.85 10.84
N PHE A 59 -18.44 -9.05 11.48
CA PHE A 59 -17.98 -9.33 12.84
C PHE A 59 -18.15 -8.17 13.79
N LEU A 60 -18.09 -6.93 13.31
CA LEU A 60 -18.07 -5.75 14.17
C LEU A 60 -19.41 -5.02 14.22
N ASN A 61 -20.34 -5.37 13.33
CA ASN A 61 -21.61 -4.65 13.18
C ASN A 61 -21.40 -3.14 12.94
N GLU A 62 -20.37 -2.80 12.18
CA GLU A 62 -20.02 -1.42 11.82
C GLU A 62 -20.31 -1.14 10.34
N ASP A 63 -20.70 0.10 10.02
CA ASP A 63 -20.72 0.59 8.65
C ASP A 63 -19.27 0.88 8.19
N PRO A 64 -18.71 0.13 7.20
CA PRO A 64 -17.35 0.35 6.76
C PRO A 64 -17.12 1.74 6.14
N TRP A 65 -18.15 2.33 5.53
CA TRP A 65 -18.05 3.68 4.97
C TRP A 65 -18.04 4.75 6.08
N GLU A 66 -18.81 4.56 7.17
CA GLU A 66 -18.74 5.45 8.31
C GLU A 66 -17.40 5.36 9.01
N ARG A 67 -16.79 4.17 9.09
CA ARG A 67 -15.42 3.99 9.59
C ARG A 67 -14.45 4.86 8.79
N LEU A 68 -14.51 4.82 7.46
CA LEU A 68 -13.63 5.62 6.59
C LEU A 68 -13.86 7.12 6.80
N ARG A 69 -15.12 7.56 6.84
CA ARG A 69 -15.47 8.97 7.10
C ARG A 69 -14.99 9.44 8.47
N THR A 70 -15.04 8.56 9.46
CA THR A 70 -14.55 8.85 10.81
C THR A 70 -13.04 9.03 10.81
N PHE A 71 -12.28 8.14 10.17
CA PHE A 71 -10.84 8.34 10.00
C PHE A 71 -10.53 9.64 9.27
N ARG A 72 -11.28 10.00 8.22
CA ARG A 72 -11.04 11.28 7.52
C ARG A 72 -11.26 12.49 8.43
N LYS A 73 -12.21 12.44 9.36
CA LYS A 73 -12.44 13.51 10.36
C LYS A 73 -11.31 13.56 11.41
N LEU A 74 -10.86 12.39 11.87
CA LEU A 74 -9.86 12.27 12.95
C LEU A 74 -8.42 12.48 12.47
N LEU A 75 -8.15 12.29 11.18
CA LEU A 75 -6.83 12.39 10.56
C LEU A 75 -6.82 13.45 9.43
N PRO A 76 -7.17 14.72 9.74
CA PRO A 76 -7.39 15.75 8.71
C PRO A 76 -6.13 16.09 7.90
N ASN A 77 -4.93 15.95 8.49
CA ASN A 77 -3.66 16.30 7.87
C ASN A 77 -2.97 15.10 7.20
N SER A 78 -3.41 13.88 7.49
CA SER A 78 -2.81 12.65 6.98
C SER A 78 -3.43 12.24 5.65
N ARG A 79 -2.61 11.66 4.76
CA ARG A 79 -3.12 10.95 3.58
C ARG A 79 -3.63 9.58 4.02
N LEU A 80 -4.92 9.31 3.82
CA LEU A 80 -5.50 8.00 4.11
C LEU A 80 -5.16 7.02 2.99
N GLN A 81 -4.67 5.85 3.38
CA GLN A 81 -4.28 4.79 2.47
C GLN A 81 -5.11 3.54 2.68
N MET A 82 -5.41 2.83 1.59
CA MET A 82 -6.02 1.51 1.63
C MET A 82 -5.25 0.47 0.84
N LEU A 83 -5.42 -0.81 1.22
CA LEU A 83 -5.04 -1.94 0.40
C LEU A 83 -6.23 -2.35 -0.48
N LEU A 84 -6.06 -2.26 -1.80
CA LEU A 84 -7.05 -2.63 -2.81
C LEU A 84 -6.60 -3.91 -3.54
N ARG A 85 -7.37 -4.99 -3.43
CA ARG A 85 -7.04 -6.30 -4.03
C ARG A 85 -7.37 -6.37 -5.53
N GLY A 86 -6.96 -5.37 -6.32
CA GLY A 86 -7.27 -5.31 -7.74
C GLY A 86 -8.75 -5.55 -8.02
N GLN A 87 -9.06 -6.40 -9.00
CA GLN A 87 -10.43 -6.77 -9.38
C GLN A 87 -11.19 -7.56 -8.30
N ASN A 88 -10.48 -8.08 -7.28
CA ASN A 88 -11.10 -8.83 -6.19
C ASN A 88 -11.70 -7.94 -5.09
N LEU A 89 -11.37 -6.64 -5.06
CA LEU A 89 -11.86 -5.67 -4.07
C LEU A 89 -11.82 -6.18 -2.62
N LEU A 90 -12.96 -6.73 -2.17
CA LEU A 90 -13.21 -7.22 -0.80
C LEU A 90 -12.97 -8.72 -0.65
N GLY A 91 -13.08 -9.47 -1.75
CA GLY A 91 -13.29 -10.92 -1.71
C GLY A 91 -12.18 -11.74 -2.32
N TYR A 92 -12.59 -12.95 -2.75
CA TYR A 92 -11.74 -13.99 -3.30
C TYR A 92 -12.13 -14.37 -4.73
N ARG A 93 -12.97 -13.54 -5.38
CA ARG A 93 -13.36 -13.66 -6.78
C ARG A 93 -13.32 -12.28 -7.43
N HIS A 94 -13.23 -12.22 -8.75
CA HIS A 94 -13.29 -10.98 -9.49
C HIS A 94 -14.72 -10.40 -9.47
N TYR A 95 -14.80 -9.12 -9.26
CA TYR A 95 -16.00 -8.33 -9.51
C TYR A 95 -15.97 -7.80 -10.96
N ASN A 96 -17.10 -7.41 -11.50
CA ASN A 96 -17.13 -6.75 -12.80
C ASN A 96 -16.58 -5.31 -12.72
N ASP A 97 -16.22 -4.76 -13.86
CA ASP A 97 -15.56 -3.46 -13.96
C ASP A 97 -16.40 -2.32 -13.36
N GLU A 98 -17.72 -2.34 -13.57
CA GLU A 98 -18.62 -1.33 -13.02
C GLU A 98 -18.62 -1.29 -11.50
N VAL A 99 -18.55 -2.46 -10.84
CA VAL A 99 -18.46 -2.56 -9.39
C VAL A 99 -17.12 -2.04 -8.91
N VAL A 100 -16.02 -2.36 -9.62
CA VAL A 100 -14.68 -1.86 -9.30
C VAL A 100 -14.65 -0.33 -9.41
N ASP A 101 -15.12 0.21 -10.53
CA ASP A 101 -15.19 1.66 -10.75
C ASP A 101 -16.00 2.34 -9.63
N LYS A 102 -17.17 1.81 -9.31
CA LYS A 102 -18.04 2.39 -8.27
C LYS A 102 -17.45 2.30 -6.87
N PHE A 103 -16.79 1.19 -6.54
CA PHE A 103 -16.12 1.03 -5.25
C PHE A 103 -14.97 2.01 -5.08
N VAL A 104 -14.13 2.17 -6.10
CA VAL A 104 -13.00 3.10 -6.09
C VAL A 104 -13.48 4.54 -6.02
N GLU A 105 -14.48 4.92 -6.84
CA GLU A 105 -15.12 6.24 -6.78
C GLU A 105 -15.62 6.57 -5.37
N LYS A 106 -16.41 5.66 -4.77
CA LYS A 106 -16.95 5.84 -3.42
C LYS A 106 -15.87 5.89 -2.35
N SER A 107 -14.80 5.11 -2.49
CA SER A 107 -13.66 5.18 -1.57
C SER A 107 -12.99 6.55 -1.62
N ALA A 108 -12.75 7.09 -2.82
CA ALA A 108 -12.18 8.41 -3.01
C ALA A 108 -13.08 9.53 -2.47
N GLU A 109 -14.38 9.47 -2.74
CA GLU A 109 -15.39 10.44 -2.23
C GLU A 109 -15.45 10.45 -0.69
N ASN A 110 -15.28 9.30 -0.04
CA ASN A 110 -15.29 9.17 1.41
C ASN A 110 -13.94 9.48 2.09
N GLY A 111 -12.94 9.95 1.32
CA GLY A 111 -11.70 10.50 1.86
C GLY A 111 -10.46 9.66 1.68
N MET A 112 -10.49 8.60 0.87
CA MET A 112 -9.29 7.83 0.52
C MET A 112 -8.39 8.62 -0.43
N ASP A 113 -7.09 8.68 -0.11
CA ASP A 113 -6.10 9.43 -0.89
C ASP A 113 -5.12 8.55 -1.64
N VAL A 114 -4.74 7.40 -1.07
CA VAL A 114 -3.74 6.49 -1.64
C VAL A 114 -4.34 5.09 -1.76
N PHE A 115 -4.37 4.59 -2.98
CA PHE A 115 -4.82 3.23 -3.27
C PHE A 115 -3.62 2.34 -3.55
N ARG A 116 -3.27 1.46 -2.61
CA ARG A 116 -2.26 0.42 -2.79
C ARG A 116 -2.91 -0.76 -3.50
N VAL A 117 -2.78 -0.77 -4.84
CA VAL A 117 -3.38 -1.79 -5.68
C VAL A 117 -2.46 -2.99 -5.76
N PHE A 118 -2.94 -4.16 -5.34
CA PHE A 118 -2.12 -5.34 -5.24
C PHE A 118 -2.83 -6.62 -5.70
N ASP A 119 -2.03 -7.58 -6.15
CA ASP A 119 -2.41 -8.97 -6.34
C ASP A 119 -1.35 -9.88 -5.73
N ALA A 120 -1.76 -10.88 -4.93
CA ALA A 120 -0.82 -11.75 -4.23
C ALA A 120 0.04 -12.60 -5.16
N LEU A 121 -0.40 -12.85 -6.38
CA LEU A 121 0.30 -13.60 -7.41
C LEU A 121 1.02 -12.71 -8.43
N ASN A 122 0.96 -11.40 -8.25
CA ASN A 122 1.49 -10.39 -9.17
C ASN A 122 0.93 -10.52 -10.60
N ASP A 123 -0.33 -10.92 -10.75
CA ASP A 123 -0.98 -10.97 -12.05
C ASP A 123 -1.41 -9.56 -12.50
N PRO A 124 -0.75 -8.98 -13.52
CA PRO A 124 -1.04 -7.62 -13.96
C PRO A 124 -2.47 -7.46 -14.51
N ARG A 125 -3.07 -8.53 -15.03
CA ARG A 125 -4.45 -8.52 -15.55
C ARG A 125 -5.47 -8.22 -14.43
N ASN A 126 -5.15 -8.62 -13.20
CA ASN A 126 -5.98 -8.32 -12.03
C ASN A 126 -5.81 -6.87 -11.54
N LEU A 127 -4.76 -6.17 -11.96
CA LEU A 127 -4.43 -4.81 -11.50
C LEU A 127 -4.89 -3.73 -12.48
N GLU A 128 -4.89 -4.03 -13.77
CA GLU A 128 -5.04 -3.05 -14.86
C GLU A 128 -6.29 -2.18 -14.73
N HIS A 129 -7.48 -2.79 -14.60
CA HIS A 129 -8.72 -2.04 -14.49
C HIS A 129 -8.81 -1.25 -13.18
N ALA A 130 -8.39 -1.86 -12.05
CA ALA A 130 -8.39 -1.20 -10.75
C ALA A 130 -7.44 0.02 -10.73
N MET A 131 -6.25 -0.08 -11.35
CA MET A 131 -5.33 1.05 -11.52
C MET A 131 -5.98 2.17 -12.33
N ALA A 132 -6.59 1.82 -13.47
CA ALA A 132 -7.30 2.79 -14.31
C ALA A 132 -8.45 3.48 -13.56
N ALA A 133 -9.22 2.73 -12.76
CA ALA A 133 -10.29 3.27 -11.93
C ALA A 133 -9.76 4.28 -10.91
N VAL A 134 -8.65 3.97 -10.23
CA VAL A 134 -8.01 4.92 -9.30
C VAL A 134 -7.56 6.19 -10.02
N LYS A 135 -6.90 6.06 -11.16
CA LYS A 135 -6.45 7.23 -11.95
C LYS A 135 -7.60 8.14 -12.38
N LYS A 136 -8.77 7.60 -12.72
CA LYS A 136 -9.99 8.38 -13.03
C LYS A 136 -10.42 9.29 -11.86
N THR A 137 -10.17 8.89 -10.62
CA THR A 137 -10.51 9.70 -9.43
C THR A 137 -9.52 10.83 -9.14
N GLY A 138 -8.38 10.88 -9.81
CA GLY A 138 -7.28 11.80 -9.52
C GLY A 138 -6.52 11.49 -8.22
N LYS A 139 -6.78 10.35 -7.59
CA LYS A 139 -6.09 9.90 -6.37
C LYS A 139 -4.80 9.16 -6.69
N HIS A 140 -3.95 8.99 -5.68
CA HIS A 140 -2.64 8.34 -5.81
C HIS A 140 -2.80 6.83 -6.00
N ALA A 141 -2.33 6.34 -7.14
CA ALA A 141 -2.29 4.91 -7.48
C ALA A 141 -0.91 4.34 -7.16
N GLN A 142 -0.81 3.51 -6.12
CA GLN A 142 0.43 2.81 -5.77
C GLN A 142 0.35 1.38 -6.29
N GLY A 143 1.15 1.06 -7.33
CA GLY A 143 1.28 -0.29 -7.86
C GLY A 143 2.10 -1.16 -6.93
N THR A 144 1.65 -2.39 -6.63
CA THR A 144 2.31 -3.23 -5.64
C THR A 144 2.86 -4.51 -6.25
N ILE A 145 4.07 -4.86 -5.86
CA ILE A 145 4.75 -6.11 -6.19
C ILE A 145 4.91 -6.92 -4.91
N CYS A 146 4.34 -8.12 -4.87
CA CYS A 146 4.55 -9.06 -3.80
C CYS A 146 5.88 -9.77 -3.98
N TYR A 147 6.79 -9.60 -3.03
CA TYR A 147 8.09 -10.22 -3.09
C TYR A 147 8.04 -11.69 -2.66
N THR A 148 8.72 -12.52 -3.40
CA THR A 148 8.96 -13.94 -3.08
C THR A 148 10.28 -14.40 -3.68
N THR A 149 10.70 -15.62 -3.35
CA THR A 149 11.93 -16.23 -3.85
C THR A 149 11.62 -17.55 -4.56
N SER A 150 12.10 -17.67 -5.79
CA SER A 150 12.11 -18.92 -6.55
C SER A 150 13.08 -18.78 -7.72
N PRO A 151 13.36 -19.85 -8.47
CA PRO A 151 14.27 -19.75 -9.64
C PRO A 151 13.84 -18.75 -10.72
N ILE A 152 12.55 -18.41 -10.79
CA ILE A 152 12.02 -17.45 -11.79
C ILE A 152 11.86 -16.03 -11.26
N HIS A 153 11.94 -15.83 -9.95
CA HIS A 153 11.82 -14.52 -9.32
C HIS A 153 13.21 -13.90 -9.12
N THR A 154 13.75 -13.35 -10.21
CA THR A 154 15.04 -12.66 -10.21
C THR A 154 14.87 -11.15 -10.03
N PRO A 155 15.93 -10.41 -9.65
CA PRO A 155 15.87 -8.94 -9.60
C PRO A 155 15.34 -8.31 -10.89
N GLU A 156 15.80 -8.81 -12.06
CA GLU A 156 15.37 -8.31 -13.36
C GLU A 156 13.87 -8.58 -13.62
N SER A 157 13.35 -9.70 -13.13
CA SER A 157 11.90 -9.99 -13.24
C SER A 157 11.05 -9.00 -12.45
N PHE A 158 11.51 -8.57 -11.28
CA PHE A 158 10.85 -7.57 -10.46
C PHE A 158 10.96 -6.17 -11.06
N VAL A 159 12.08 -5.81 -11.65
CA VAL A 159 12.24 -4.55 -12.39
C VAL A 159 11.23 -4.47 -13.53
N LYS A 160 11.11 -5.52 -14.35
CA LYS A 160 10.10 -5.60 -15.43
C LYS A 160 8.66 -5.50 -14.92
N GLN A 161 8.37 -6.03 -13.74
CA GLN A 161 7.04 -5.87 -13.13
C GLN A 161 6.80 -4.41 -12.72
N ALA A 162 7.80 -3.74 -12.18
CA ALA A 162 7.72 -2.32 -11.85
C ALA A 162 7.50 -1.46 -13.09
N ASP A 163 8.27 -1.70 -14.17
CA ASP A 163 8.09 -1.03 -15.47
C ASP A 163 6.64 -1.14 -15.94
N ARG A 164 6.08 -2.33 -15.86
CA ARG A 164 4.69 -2.61 -16.27
C ARG A 164 3.65 -1.86 -15.43
N LEU A 165 3.84 -1.78 -14.11
CA LEU A 165 2.94 -1.01 -13.23
C LEU A 165 3.04 0.50 -13.50
N ILE A 166 4.23 1.00 -13.80
CA ILE A 166 4.44 2.40 -14.18
C ILE A 166 3.75 2.70 -15.51
N ASP A 167 3.86 1.80 -16.49
CA ASP A 167 3.16 1.91 -17.78
C ASP A 167 1.62 1.91 -17.61
N MET A 168 1.09 1.21 -16.59
CA MET A 168 -0.32 1.27 -16.20
C MET A 168 -0.72 2.58 -15.50
N GLY A 169 0.23 3.48 -15.24
CA GLY A 169 0.01 4.78 -14.62
C GLY A 169 0.18 4.81 -13.11
N ALA A 170 0.94 3.88 -12.52
CA ALA A 170 1.28 3.95 -11.09
C ALA A 170 2.06 5.23 -10.76
N ASP A 171 1.63 5.95 -9.74
CA ASP A 171 2.32 7.14 -9.22
C ASP A 171 3.51 6.76 -8.32
N SER A 172 3.47 5.56 -7.73
CA SER A 172 4.57 4.98 -6.95
C SER A 172 4.51 3.45 -6.97
N ILE A 173 5.62 2.81 -6.62
CA ILE A 173 5.74 1.35 -6.52
C ILE A 173 5.91 0.93 -5.07
N ALA A 174 5.14 -0.06 -4.62
CA ALA A 174 5.33 -0.70 -3.33
C ALA A 174 5.89 -2.12 -3.51
N PHE A 175 6.99 -2.41 -2.82
CA PHE A 175 7.43 -3.79 -2.62
C PHE A 175 6.87 -4.31 -1.31
N LYS A 176 6.07 -5.36 -1.39
CA LYS A 176 5.40 -5.98 -0.24
C LYS A 176 6.04 -7.32 0.06
N ASP A 177 6.85 -7.35 1.12
CA ASP A 177 7.53 -8.54 1.63
C ASP A 177 6.78 -9.11 2.83
N MET A 178 5.71 -9.85 2.55
CA MET A 178 4.85 -10.44 3.59
C MET A 178 5.52 -11.60 4.33
N ALA A 179 6.46 -12.28 3.70
CA ALA A 179 7.15 -13.43 4.29
C ALA A 179 8.50 -13.06 4.93
N ALA A 180 8.91 -11.79 4.87
CA ALA A 180 10.19 -11.28 5.37
C ALA A 180 11.40 -11.98 4.73
N LEU A 181 11.33 -12.24 3.42
CA LEU A 181 12.37 -12.92 2.63
C LEU A 181 13.34 -11.96 1.93
N LEU A 182 12.99 -10.68 1.83
CA LEU A 182 13.76 -9.70 1.09
C LEU A 182 15.03 -9.32 1.86
N LYS A 183 16.15 -9.87 1.38
CA LYS A 183 17.48 -9.61 1.92
C LYS A 183 18.05 -8.28 1.40
N PRO A 184 19.08 -7.71 2.07
CA PRO A 184 19.67 -6.41 1.71
C PRO A 184 20.16 -6.34 0.25
N GLN A 185 20.91 -7.33 -0.22
CA GLN A 185 21.49 -7.29 -1.58
C GLN A 185 20.40 -7.40 -2.67
N PRO A 186 19.47 -8.36 -2.67
CA PRO A 186 18.36 -8.37 -3.61
C PRO A 186 17.52 -7.08 -3.59
N ALA A 187 17.28 -6.51 -2.40
CA ALA A 187 16.55 -5.23 -2.30
C ALA A 187 17.32 -4.10 -3.02
N TYR A 188 18.62 -4.01 -2.77
CA TYR A 188 19.49 -3.04 -3.44
C TYR A 188 19.44 -3.19 -4.97
N ASP A 189 19.64 -4.42 -5.49
CA ASP A 189 19.70 -4.69 -6.92
C ASP A 189 18.38 -4.35 -7.63
N ILE A 190 17.24 -4.73 -7.01
CA ILE A 190 15.91 -4.44 -7.56
C ILE A 190 15.65 -2.93 -7.57
N ILE A 191 15.85 -2.25 -6.44
CA ILE A 191 15.55 -0.82 -6.33
C ILE A 191 16.48 0.00 -7.21
N LYS A 192 17.75 -0.37 -7.29
CA LYS A 192 18.70 0.24 -8.21
C LYS A 192 18.24 0.10 -9.66
N GLY A 193 17.88 -1.13 -10.10
CA GLY A 193 17.39 -1.36 -11.45
C GLY A 193 16.14 -0.56 -11.81
N ILE A 194 15.18 -0.44 -10.87
CA ILE A 194 14.01 0.40 -11.09
C ILE A 194 14.40 1.88 -11.20
N LYS A 195 15.31 2.36 -10.34
CA LYS A 195 15.75 3.76 -10.36
C LYS A 195 16.60 4.13 -11.57
N GLU A 196 17.28 3.17 -12.18
CA GLU A 196 17.98 3.36 -13.46
C GLU A 196 17.01 3.59 -14.61
N ASN A 197 15.87 2.89 -14.63
CA ASN A 197 14.83 3.05 -15.64
C ASN A 197 13.90 4.24 -15.34
N HIS A 198 13.57 4.47 -14.06
CA HIS A 198 12.60 5.46 -13.58
C HIS A 198 13.15 6.24 -12.38
N PRO A 199 14.06 7.20 -12.59
CA PRO A 199 14.77 7.89 -11.49
C PRO A 199 13.84 8.62 -10.51
N ASP A 200 12.71 9.13 -10.98
CA ASP A 200 11.80 9.96 -10.20
C ASP A 200 10.68 9.16 -9.49
N VAL A 201 10.49 7.86 -9.83
CA VAL A 201 9.43 7.05 -9.22
C VAL A 201 9.67 6.87 -7.72
N GLN A 202 8.65 7.08 -6.91
CA GLN A 202 8.71 6.77 -5.49
C GLN A 202 8.62 5.26 -5.26
N ILE A 203 9.46 4.74 -4.37
CA ILE A 203 9.43 3.34 -3.99
C ILE A 203 9.15 3.23 -2.49
N ASN A 204 8.11 2.46 -2.13
CA ASN A 204 7.79 2.10 -0.76
C ASN A 204 8.21 0.66 -0.49
N LEU A 205 8.91 0.42 0.61
CA LEU A 205 9.25 -0.92 1.05
C LEU A 205 8.39 -1.28 2.27
N HIS A 206 7.53 -2.29 2.13
CA HIS A 206 6.65 -2.81 3.17
C HIS A 206 7.10 -4.21 3.56
N CYS A 207 7.57 -4.40 4.78
CA CYS A 207 8.08 -5.67 5.28
C CYS A 207 7.44 -6.08 6.60
N HIS A 208 7.09 -7.36 6.76
CA HIS A 208 6.52 -7.92 7.99
C HIS A 208 7.57 -8.30 9.06
N SER A 209 8.84 -8.29 8.70
CA SER A 209 9.99 -8.45 9.62
C SER A 209 10.07 -9.75 10.43
N THR A 210 9.36 -10.80 10.06
CA THR A 210 9.33 -12.09 10.78
C THR A 210 10.73 -12.71 10.93
N THR A 211 11.60 -12.53 9.95
CA THR A 211 13.00 -13.05 9.99
C THR A 211 13.98 -12.13 10.70
N GLY A 212 13.58 -10.91 11.08
CA GLY A 212 14.43 -9.91 11.72
C GLY A 212 15.41 -9.17 10.79
N VAL A 213 15.50 -9.49 9.50
CA VAL A 213 16.45 -8.85 8.57
C VAL A 213 15.99 -7.50 8.03
N THR A 214 14.74 -7.14 8.24
CA THR A 214 14.11 -5.93 7.64
C THR A 214 14.87 -4.64 7.94
N LEU A 215 15.35 -4.44 9.17
CA LEU A 215 16.08 -3.22 9.53
C LEU A 215 17.35 -3.04 8.68
N VAL A 216 18.10 -4.10 8.45
CA VAL A 216 19.31 -4.06 7.62
C VAL A 216 18.94 -3.82 6.16
N THR A 217 17.86 -4.46 5.68
CA THR A 217 17.33 -4.24 4.33
C THR A 217 16.89 -2.80 4.13
N LEU A 218 16.11 -2.24 5.06
CA LEU A 218 15.66 -0.84 5.02
C LEU A 218 16.84 0.13 5.06
N GLN A 219 17.83 -0.11 5.91
CA GLN A 219 19.04 0.71 5.97
C GLN A 219 19.78 0.71 4.62
N THR A 220 19.94 -0.47 4.02
CA THR A 220 20.64 -0.62 2.75
C THR A 220 19.98 0.20 1.64
N VAL A 221 18.66 0.18 1.54
CA VAL A 221 17.94 0.87 0.46
C VAL A 221 17.65 2.33 0.78
N SER A 222 17.39 2.69 2.06
CA SER A 222 17.11 4.07 2.44
C SER A 222 18.32 4.97 2.30
N TYR A 223 19.50 4.46 2.59
CA TYR A 223 20.74 5.21 2.46
C TYR A 223 21.10 5.51 1.00
N THR A 224 20.68 4.66 0.07
CA THR A 224 21.11 4.68 -1.32
C THR A 224 20.05 5.19 -2.29
N HIS A 225 18.76 4.85 -2.11
CA HIS A 225 17.76 4.96 -3.18
C HIS A 225 16.36 5.42 -2.77
N LEU A 226 15.96 5.30 -1.49
CA LEU A 226 14.64 5.78 -1.06
C LEU A 226 14.67 7.29 -0.86
N THR A 227 13.93 8.02 -1.67
CA THR A 227 13.78 9.48 -1.52
C THR A 227 12.32 9.86 -1.71
N LEU A 228 11.80 10.72 -0.82
CA LEU A 228 10.61 11.48 -1.16
C LEU A 228 11.00 12.55 -2.17
N PRO A 229 10.10 12.91 -3.12
CA PRO A 229 10.30 14.12 -3.88
C PRO A 229 10.37 15.30 -2.90
N THR A 230 11.35 16.13 -3.10
CA THR A 230 11.38 17.47 -2.51
C THR A 230 10.37 18.30 -3.29
N ASN A 231 9.30 18.74 -2.63
CA ASN A 231 8.54 19.89 -3.10
C ASN A 231 9.38 21.13 -2.94
#